data_ca7c7d53356ed8829aa2aaa59d938ffb
#
_entry.id   ca7c7d53356ed8829aa2aaa59d938ffb
#
_cell.length_a   1.000
_cell.length_b   1.000
_cell.length_c   1.000
_cell.angle_alpha   90.00
_cell.angle_beta   90.00
_cell.angle_gamma   90.00
#
_symmetry.space_group_name_H-M   'P 1'
#
loop_
_entity.id
_entity.type
_entity.pdbx_description
1 polymer ?
#
loop_
_entity_poly.entity_id
_entity_poly.type
_entity_poly.pdbx_seq_one_letter_code
_entity_poly.pdbx_strand_id
1 'polypeptide(L)'
;MNTVTLFLAELAQNTVCIDPKKAVPVYERILSELEAGNIVTLSFDRITRVITAFLNIAIGKLYDPALKLPENTVDTKLCFADADEDTLAKIAQVKKYAKIFYANPQMLKEIVEAVD
;
A
#
# COMPACT_ATOMS: atom_id res chain seq x y z
N MET A 1 6.28 -20.16 6.39
CA MET A 1 5.76 -18.79 6.46
C MET A 1 6.55 -17.98 7.46
N ASN A 2 7.17 -16.93 7.02
CA ASN A 2 7.99 -16.07 7.86
C ASN A 2 7.33 -14.69 8.02
N THR A 3 7.72 -13.97 9.07
CA THR A 3 7.35 -12.58 9.23
C THR A 3 8.55 -11.71 8.84
N VAL A 4 8.34 -10.77 7.94
CA VAL A 4 9.38 -9.89 7.41
C VAL A 4 9.01 -8.45 7.78
N THR A 5 9.97 -7.72 8.37
CA THR A 5 9.78 -6.29 8.64
C THR A 5 10.50 -5.50 7.57
N LEU A 6 9.75 -4.63 6.88
CA LEU A 6 10.28 -3.73 5.87
C LEU A 6 10.18 -2.30 6.38
N PHE A 7 11.25 -1.53 6.19
CA PHE A 7 11.30 -0.13 6.60
C PHE A 7 11.04 0.76 5.40
N LEU A 8 9.94 1.51 5.46
CA LEU A 8 9.54 2.38 4.36
C LEU A 8 10.63 3.39 4.01
N ALA A 9 11.28 3.96 5.02
CA ALA A 9 12.33 4.94 4.80
C ALA A 9 13.50 4.37 4.00
N GLU A 10 13.82 3.09 4.19
CA GLU A 10 14.88 2.42 3.44
C GLU A 10 14.45 2.13 2.01
N LEU A 11 13.24 1.61 1.84
CA LEU A 11 12.73 1.24 0.51
C LEU A 11 12.51 2.47 -0.37
N ALA A 12 11.98 3.54 0.19
CA ALA A 12 11.74 4.78 -0.53
C ALA A 12 12.99 5.65 -0.62
N GLN A 13 14.03 5.32 0.17
CA GLN A 13 15.27 6.10 0.27
C GLN A 13 14.99 7.56 0.67
N ASN A 14 14.00 7.77 1.52
CA ASN A 14 13.58 9.08 1.97
C ASN A 14 12.68 8.97 3.19
N THR A 15 12.72 9.99 4.04
CA THR A 15 11.81 10.10 5.19
C THR A 15 10.54 10.89 4.83
N VAL A 16 10.52 11.53 3.66
CA VAL A 16 9.37 12.25 3.12
C VAL A 16 8.88 11.50 1.88
N CYS A 17 7.69 10.89 1.98
CA CYS A 17 7.16 10.02 0.94
C CYS A 17 6.05 10.74 0.17
N ILE A 18 6.46 11.60 -0.75
CA ILE A 18 5.57 12.41 -1.58
C ILE A 18 5.75 12.16 -3.09
N ASP A 19 6.80 11.44 -3.48
CA ASP A 19 7.06 11.14 -4.90
C ASP A 19 6.48 9.77 -5.25
N PRO A 20 5.45 9.70 -6.10
CA PRO A 20 4.84 8.42 -6.49
C PRO A 20 5.81 7.43 -7.11
N LYS A 21 6.86 7.92 -7.78
CA LYS A 21 7.87 7.02 -8.37
C LYS A 21 8.62 6.23 -7.32
N LYS A 22 8.79 6.79 -6.13
CA LYS A 22 9.47 6.13 -5.02
C LYS A 22 8.59 5.10 -4.34
N ALA A 23 7.28 5.12 -4.61
CA ALA A 23 6.35 4.12 -4.08
C ALA A 23 6.42 2.79 -4.84
N VAL A 24 6.88 2.80 -6.08
CA VAL A 24 6.94 1.60 -6.92
C VAL A 24 7.85 0.52 -6.32
N PRO A 25 9.11 0.81 -5.92
CA PRO A 25 9.93 -0.21 -5.27
C PRO A 25 9.36 -0.70 -3.94
N VAL A 26 8.62 0.13 -3.22
CA VAL A 26 7.93 -0.28 -1.99
C VAL A 26 6.86 -1.33 -2.34
N TYR A 27 6.02 -1.03 -3.31
CA TYR A 27 4.99 -1.93 -3.81
C TYR A 27 5.59 -3.27 -4.26
N GLU A 28 6.63 -3.22 -5.09
CA GLU A 28 7.26 -4.43 -5.62
C GLU A 28 7.85 -5.31 -4.52
N ARG A 29 8.46 -4.72 -3.51
CA ARG A 29 9.03 -5.47 -2.40
C ARG A 29 7.96 -6.13 -1.54
N ILE A 30 6.90 -5.39 -1.21
CA ILE A 30 5.78 -5.96 -0.44
C ILE A 30 5.14 -7.11 -1.22
N LEU A 31 4.87 -6.89 -2.50
CA LEU A 31 4.26 -7.91 -3.35
C LEU A 31 5.11 -9.18 -3.39
N SER A 32 6.42 -9.04 -3.58
CA SER A 32 7.34 -10.17 -3.62
C SER A 32 7.25 -11.01 -2.34
N GLU A 33 7.20 -10.36 -1.18
CA GLU A 33 7.10 -11.07 0.09
C GLU A 33 5.75 -11.75 0.29
N LEU A 34 4.67 -11.07 -0.12
CA LEU A 34 3.33 -11.66 -0.05
C LEU A 34 3.19 -12.86 -0.99
N GLU A 35 3.77 -12.78 -2.19
CA GLU A 35 3.78 -13.90 -3.14
C GLU A 35 4.56 -15.09 -2.60
N ALA A 36 5.58 -14.86 -1.80
CA ALA A 36 6.34 -15.89 -1.14
C ALA A 36 5.61 -16.51 0.07
N GLY A 37 4.43 -15.98 0.40
CA GLY A 37 3.63 -16.47 1.52
C GLY A 37 4.00 -15.88 2.87
N ASN A 38 4.83 -14.85 2.90
CA ASN A 38 5.28 -14.23 4.14
C ASN A 38 4.28 -13.24 4.69
N ILE A 39 4.32 -13.04 6.01
CA ILE A 39 3.63 -11.94 6.67
C ILE A 39 4.56 -10.74 6.64
N VAL A 40 4.06 -9.59 6.21
CA VAL A 40 4.86 -8.37 6.07
C VAL A 40 4.42 -7.35 7.10
N THR A 41 5.38 -6.80 7.82
CA THR A 41 5.17 -5.61 8.65
C THR A 41 5.90 -4.45 7.99
N LEU A 42 5.14 -3.45 7.54
CA LEU A 42 5.72 -2.23 6.98
C LEU A 42 5.86 -1.20 8.11
N SER A 43 7.10 -0.86 8.42
CA SER A 43 7.41 0.11 9.48
C SER A 43 7.53 1.52 8.89
N PHE A 44 6.87 2.46 9.52
CA PHE A 44 6.95 3.89 9.18
C PHE A 44 7.96 4.64 10.05
N ASP A 45 8.86 3.91 10.71
CA ASP A 45 9.91 4.50 11.52
C ASP A 45 10.68 5.55 10.71
N ARG A 46 10.95 6.71 11.30
CA ARG A 46 11.60 7.87 10.70
C ARG A 46 10.79 8.58 9.61
N ILE A 47 9.66 8.08 9.20
CA ILE A 47 8.84 8.75 8.18
C ILE A 47 8.23 10.00 8.81
N THR A 48 8.53 11.15 8.22
CA THR A 48 8.03 12.45 8.70
C THR A 48 6.80 12.91 7.94
N ARG A 49 6.64 12.43 6.71
CA ARG A 49 5.48 12.78 5.90
C ARG A 49 5.22 11.69 4.85
N VAL A 50 3.95 11.33 4.69
CA VAL A 50 3.50 10.46 3.61
C VAL A 50 2.15 10.96 3.11
N ILE A 51 1.96 10.95 1.80
CA ILE A 51 0.70 11.38 1.18
C ILE A 51 -0.08 10.18 0.66
N THR A 52 -1.39 10.34 0.50
CA THR A 52 -2.27 9.26 0.02
C THR A 52 -1.90 8.80 -1.39
N ALA A 53 -1.46 9.71 -2.26
CA ALA A 53 -1.02 9.33 -3.61
C ALA A 53 0.13 8.33 -3.60
N PHE A 54 1.07 8.49 -2.65
CA PHE A 54 2.17 7.54 -2.46
C PHE A 54 1.63 6.19 -2.00
N LEU A 55 0.74 6.20 -1.00
CA LEU A 55 0.17 4.97 -0.42
C LEU A 55 -0.73 4.24 -1.42
N ASN A 56 -1.40 4.95 -2.32
CA ASN A 56 -2.20 4.33 -3.38
C ASN A 56 -1.35 3.40 -4.26
N ILE A 57 -0.11 3.77 -4.51
CA ILE A 57 0.81 2.95 -5.30
C ILE A 57 1.44 1.86 -4.44
N ALA A 58 1.94 2.22 -3.25
CA ALA A 58 2.66 1.29 -2.40
C ALA A 58 1.74 0.18 -1.84
N ILE A 59 0.50 0.51 -1.52
CA ILE A 59 -0.44 -0.39 -0.85
C ILE A 59 -1.67 -0.66 -1.71
N GLY A 60 -2.27 0.39 -2.27
CA GLY A 60 -3.53 0.25 -3.00
C GLY A 60 -3.46 -0.73 -4.16
N LYS A 61 -2.37 -0.74 -4.90
CA LYS A 61 -2.19 -1.65 -6.04
C LYS A 61 -2.11 -3.11 -5.65
N LEU A 62 -1.85 -3.42 -4.38
CA LEU A 62 -1.82 -4.81 -3.91
C LEU A 62 -3.20 -5.48 -3.95
N TYR A 63 -4.27 -4.70 -4.05
CA TYR A 63 -5.63 -5.22 -4.14
C TYR A 63 -6.04 -5.60 -5.57
N ASP A 64 -5.18 -5.39 -6.55
CA ASP A 64 -5.47 -5.72 -7.94
C ASP A 64 -5.68 -7.24 -8.10
N PRO A 65 -6.86 -7.69 -8.56
CA PRO A 65 -7.11 -9.12 -8.74
C PRO A 65 -6.21 -9.76 -9.80
N ALA A 66 -5.62 -8.98 -10.70
CA ALA A 66 -4.67 -9.49 -11.68
C ALA A 66 -3.41 -10.05 -11.05
N LEU A 67 -3.10 -9.68 -9.81
CA LEU A 67 -1.96 -10.20 -9.08
C LEU A 67 -2.15 -11.65 -8.62
N LYS A 68 -3.41 -12.11 -8.58
CA LYS A 68 -3.76 -13.48 -8.20
C LYS A 68 -3.27 -13.90 -6.82
N LEU A 69 -3.18 -12.95 -5.89
CA LEU A 69 -2.90 -13.28 -4.50
C LEU A 69 -4.10 -14.01 -3.90
N PRO A 70 -3.87 -14.94 -2.96
CA PRO A 70 -4.98 -15.58 -2.25
C PRO A 70 -5.91 -14.54 -1.62
N GLU A 71 -7.19 -14.90 -1.52
CA GLU A 71 -8.20 -14.01 -0.97
C GLU A 71 -7.80 -13.49 0.42
N ASN A 72 -8.03 -12.21 0.65
CA ASN A 72 -7.73 -11.52 1.91
C ASN A 72 -6.24 -11.47 2.30
N THR A 73 -5.33 -11.77 1.37
CA THR A 73 -3.90 -11.76 1.67
C THR A 73 -3.43 -10.41 2.19
N VAL A 74 -3.80 -9.32 1.53
CA VAL A 74 -3.34 -7.99 1.93
C VAL A 74 -3.86 -7.63 3.32
N ASP A 75 -5.13 -7.90 3.58
CA ASP A 75 -5.75 -7.55 4.87
C ASP A 75 -5.24 -8.40 6.03
N THR A 76 -4.82 -9.64 5.76
CA THR A 76 -4.41 -10.56 6.82
C THR A 76 -2.89 -10.67 6.99
N LYS A 77 -2.12 -10.40 5.94
CA LYS A 77 -0.67 -10.60 5.95
C LYS A 77 0.15 -9.33 5.83
N LEU A 78 -0.46 -8.17 5.56
CA LEU A 78 0.23 -6.90 5.57
C LEU A 78 -0.18 -6.12 6.82
N CYS A 79 0.79 -5.89 7.69
CA CYS A 79 0.62 -5.18 8.95
C CYS A 79 1.46 -3.90 8.93
N PHE A 80 1.14 -2.96 9.80
CA PHE A 80 1.81 -1.68 9.86
C PHE A 80 2.35 -1.43 11.26
N ALA A 81 3.53 -0.84 11.35
CA ALA A 81 4.17 -0.48 12.60
C ALA A 81 4.68 0.96 12.55
N ASP A 82 4.78 1.59 13.72
CA ASP A 82 5.37 2.93 13.87
C ASP A 82 4.65 4.00 13.04
N ALA A 83 3.37 3.80 12.77
CA ALA A 83 2.54 4.75 12.05
C ALA A 83 1.68 5.53 13.05
N ASP A 84 1.63 6.87 12.88
CA ASP A 84 0.79 7.70 13.72
C ASP A 84 -0.68 7.61 13.29
N GLU A 85 -1.58 8.24 14.06
CA GLU A 85 -3.00 8.19 13.78
C GLU A 85 -3.36 8.73 12.39
N ASP A 86 -2.71 9.82 11.98
CA ASP A 86 -2.96 10.42 10.67
C ASP A 86 -2.56 9.45 9.55
N THR A 87 -1.40 8.82 9.68
CA THR A 87 -0.92 7.84 8.72
C THR A 87 -1.85 6.62 8.67
N LEU A 88 -2.27 6.11 9.83
CA LEU A 88 -3.21 4.99 9.89
C LEU A 88 -4.54 5.32 9.23
N ALA A 89 -5.04 6.55 9.41
CA ALA A 89 -6.26 7.00 8.76
C ALA A 89 -6.12 7.03 7.24
N LYS A 90 -4.97 7.50 6.74
CA LYS A 90 -4.67 7.50 5.30
C LYS A 90 -4.60 6.09 4.75
N ILE A 91 -3.96 5.17 5.48
CA ILE A 91 -3.88 3.76 5.08
C ILE A 91 -5.28 3.15 4.99
N ALA A 92 -6.13 3.38 5.99
CA ALA A 92 -7.50 2.87 5.99
C ALA A 92 -8.29 3.41 4.79
N GLN A 93 -8.13 4.68 4.47
CA GLN A 93 -8.78 5.30 3.31
C GLN A 93 -8.30 4.69 2.00
N VAL A 94 -6.98 4.50 1.85
CA VAL A 94 -6.38 3.90 0.65
C VAL A 94 -6.91 2.47 0.46
N LYS A 95 -6.96 1.68 1.52
CA LYS A 95 -7.48 0.32 1.46
C LYS A 95 -8.95 0.30 1.04
N LYS A 96 -9.76 1.17 1.63
CA LYS A 96 -11.18 1.27 1.32
C LYS A 96 -11.41 1.59 -0.15
N TYR A 97 -10.74 2.62 -0.67
CA TYR A 97 -10.91 3.03 -2.05
C TYR A 97 -10.34 2.02 -3.04
N ALA A 98 -9.23 1.38 -2.70
CA ALA A 98 -8.65 0.34 -3.55
C ALA A 98 -9.62 -0.85 -3.70
N LYS A 99 -10.26 -1.26 -2.61
CA LYS A 99 -11.25 -2.35 -2.65
C LYS A 99 -12.44 -1.98 -3.52
N ILE A 100 -12.94 -0.75 -3.40
CA ILE A 100 -14.05 -0.27 -4.22
C ILE A 100 -13.63 -0.23 -5.70
N PHE A 101 -12.45 0.29 -5.97
CA PHE A 101 -11.91 0.41 -7.32
C PHE A 101 -11.82 -0.95 -8.02
N TYR A 102 -11.17 -1.92 -7.38
CA TYR A 102 -10.95 -3.22 -8.01
C TYR A 102 -12.20 -4.10 -8.03
N ALA A 103 -13.16 -3.84 -7.15
CA ALA A 103 -14.45 -4.55 -7.19
C ALA A 103 -15.38 -3.97 -8.25
N ASN A 104 -15.19 -2.71 -8.64
CA ASN A 104 -16.06 -2.01 -9.57
C ASN A 104 -15.27 -1.02 -10.41
N PRO A 105 -14.47 -1.51 -11.39
CA PRO A 105 -13.62 -0.67 -12.22
C PRO A 105 -14.36 0.44 -12.96
N GLN A 106 -15.61 0.17 -13.35
CA GLN A 106 -16.45 1.14 -14.04
C GLN A 106 -16.72 2.37 -13.17
N MET A 107 -17.00 2.13 -11.90
CA MET A 107 -17.29 3.22 -10.96
C MET A 107 -16.09 4.14 -10.75
N LEU A 108 -14.89 3.56 -10.71
CA LEU A 108 -13.68 4.37 -10.58
C LEU A 108 -13.40 5.18 -11.82
N LYS A 109 -13.66 4.63 -12.99
CA LYS A 109 -13.51 5.36 -14.25
C LYS A 109 -14.37 6.62 -14.24
N GLU A 110 -15.60 6.50 -13.74
CA GLU A 110 -16.50 7.64 -13.60
C GLU A 110 -15.96 8.66 -12.61
N ILE A 111 -15.40 8.22 -11.48
CA ILE A 111 -14.83 9.12 -10.47
C ILE A 111 -13.63 9.86 -11.04
N VAL A 112 -12.73 9.16 -11.74
CA VAL A 112 -11.55 9.76 -12.34
C VAL A 112 -11.94 10.79 -13.41
N GLU A 113 -12.92 10.47 -14.23
CA GLU A 113 -13.42 11.41 -15.25
C GLU A 113 -14.09 12.62 -14.63
N ALA A 114 -14.74 12.46 -13.47
CA ALA A 114 -15.40 13.55 -12.78
C ALA A 114 -14.45 14.50 -12.07
N VAL A 115 -13.22 14.08 -11.79
CA VAL A 115 -12.23 14.85 -11.05
C VAL A 115 -11.36 15.71 -11.97
N ASP A 116 -11.37 15.46 -13.24
CA ASP A 116 -10.60 16.24 -14.23
C ASP A 116 -11.10 17.67 -14.40
#